data_bbc20992ffa1fc4fc4eb553a10637b05
#
_entry.id   bbc20992ffa1fc4fc4eb553a10637b05
#
_cell.length_a   1.000
_cell.length_b   1.000
_cell.length_c   1.000
_cell.angle_alpha   90.00
_cell.angle_beta   90.00
_cell.angle_gamma   90.00
#
_symmetry.space_group_name_H-M   'P 1'
#
loop_
_entity.id
_entity.type
_entity.pdbx_description
1 polymer ?
#
loop_
_entity_poly.entity_id
_entity_poly.type
_entity_poly.pdbx_seq_one_letter_code
_entity_poly.pdbx_strand_id
1 'polypeptide(L)'
;MKNENYVILSNAKDDKRAQHVKHRILLTVLAFAGLLPFHTTAQEISDDGQEITLHGSIQSDILFPQEDNKIGTGSYNHWALTNTYADLSMMSRYIDAGARLEFTQFPLPGFEDEFQGWGVPHLYIKGKIRGGELTVGDMYDQFGSGFIFRTYEERSLGIDNALRGTRLHLTAIPGVQWKVLGGVQRTYWNWNSKAWVGGTDVEMNIDHYSSLMQDRGITWMVGGSYVLKHEADEDVILPGTNYKLHLPQSIAAFDVRSRFQMGDYSLLAEYARKGQDPSFDNGYIYNKGEALMLSGSYSTRGLAILLQAKRSENMAFRSQRSREGMAAYINHMPTFAYQHTYALPALYPYATQNAEGEWAFQGEASYNFKRKTLLGGKYGTKVKLNMSHIRALYKEPVSMPHGTPMGTDGYTTSFFKVGKELYYQDINLQIEKKVSKDLKLNAMYMNQHYNKTVVEGEGDMIKSHIAVLEGQYKINSRYTLRSELQYLTTRQDEGDWCYALVELSALPYLMFTVSDMWNCGETGLHYYMGSVTFNYDAHRLMLSYGRTRAGFNCAGGVCRYVPASRGVQLSYNYNF
;
A
#
# COMPACT_ATOMS: atom_id res chain seq x y z
N MET A 1 52.53 -12.67 22.42
CA MET A 1 51.89 -11.85 23.47
C MET A 1 51.51 -10.45 22.99
N LYS A 2 50.89 -10.29 21.81
CA LYS A 2 50.43 -8.97 21.31
C LYS A 2 49.01 -8.95 20.71
N ASN A 3 48.31 -10.09 20.71
CA ASN A 3 46.95 -10.17 20.10
C ASN A 3 45.78 -10.21 21.10
N GLU A 4 45.99 -10.46 22.38
CA GLU A 4 44.89 -10.53 23.36
C GLU A 4 44.40 -9.17 23.87
N ASN A 5 45.27 -8.14 23.85
CA ASN A 5 44.88 -6.80 24.31
C ASN A 5 44.02 -6.01 23.34
N TYR A 6 43.97 -6.36 22.03
CA TYR A 6 43.11 -5.71 21.05
C TYR A 6 41.66 -6.19 21.09
N VAL A 7 41.43 -7.46 21.44
CA VAL A 7 40.07 -8.04 21.54
C VAL A 7 39.35 -7.50 22.78
N ILE A 8 40.05 -7.29 23.89
CA ILE A 8 39.46 -6.78 25.15
C ILE A 8 39.07 -5.28 25.01
N LEU A 9 39.83 -4.50 24.25
CA LEU A 9 39.54 -3.08 24.01
C LEU A 9 38.40 -2.87 23.00
N SER A 10 38.18 -3.78 22.04
CA SER A 10 37.07 -3.76 21.13
C SER A 10 35.76 -4.08 21.86
N ASN A 11 35.72 -5.16 22.63
CA ASN A 11 34.57 -5.56 23.42
C ASN A 11 34.13 -4.50 24.45
N ALA A 12 35.09 -3.80 25.08
CA ALA A 12 34.78 -2.73 26.04
C ALA A 12 34.27 -1.44 25.38
N LYS A 13 34.64 -1.17 24.12
CA LYS A 13 34.06 -0.06 23.33
C LYS A 13 32.67 -0.36 22.85
N ASP A 14 32.41 -1.60 22.44
CA ASP A 14 31.10 -2.03 21.97
C ASP A 14 30.10 -2.11 23.14
N ASP A 15 30.52 -2.53 24.31
CA ASP A 15 29.66 -2.57 25.50
C ASP A 15 29.34 -1.15 26.02
N LYS A 16 30.25 -0.19 25.95
CA LYS A 16 29.95 1.22 26.26
C LYS A 16 29.06 1.88 25.21
N ARG A 17 29.18 1.53 23.93
CA ARG A 17 28.26 1.97 22.89
C ARG A 17 26.87 1.38 23.10
N ALA A 18 26.76 0.08 23.37
CA ALA A 18 25.50 -0.60 23.66
C ALA A 18 24.81 -0.03 24.90
N GLN A 19 25.56 0.31 25.98
CA GLN A 19 25.00 0.99 27.16
C GLN A 19 24.53 2.42 26.85
N HIS A 20 25.25 3.17 26.04
CA HIS A 20 24.81 4.53 25.61
C HIS A 20 23.58 4.50 24.73
N VAL A 21 23.45 3.50 23.86
CA VAL A 21 22.27 3.28 23.02
C VAL A 21 21.07 2.86 23.87
N LYS A 22 21.25 1.92 24.82
CA LYS A 22 20.20 1.54 25.78
C LYS A 22 19.69 2.75 26.58
N HIS A 23 20.58 3.63 27.04
CA HIS A 23 20.20 4.85 27.75
C HIS A 23 19.43 5.84 26.88
N ARG A 24 19.81 6.00 25.60
CA ARG A 24 19.12 6.92 24.68
C ARG A 24 17.73 6.43 24.32
N ILE A 25 17.55 5.13 24.03
CA ILE A 25 16.22 4.56 23.75
C ILE A 25 15.34 4.59 25.01
N LEU A 26 15.90 4.24 26.17
CA LEU A 26 15.18 4.33 27.44
C LEU A 26 14.76 5.79 27.74
N LEU A 27 15.63 6.77 27.47
CA LEU A 27 15.30 8.18 27.59
C LEU A 27 14.28 8.64 26.55
N THR A 28 14.31 8.11 25.33
CA THR A 28 13.30 8.42 24.31
C THR A 28 11.95 7.79 24.66
N VAL A 29 11.92 6.54 25.09
CA VAL A 29 10.70 5.87 25.59
C VAL A 29 10.18 6.54 26.86
N LEU A 30 11.06 6.96 27.79
CA LEU A 30 10.68 7.70 29.00
C LEU A 30 10.27 9.15 28.69
N ALA A 31 10.86 9.81 27.70
CA ALA A 31 10.41 11.12 27.22
C ALA A 31 9.03 11.05 26.58
N PHE A 32 8.75 10.00 25.79
CA PHE A 32 7.40 9.74 25.28
C PHE A 32 6.43 9.31 26.38
N ALA A 33 6.87 8.51 27.35
CA ALA A 33 6.05 8.17 28.52
C ALA A 33 5.79 9.37 29.45
N GLY A 34 6.72 10.32 29.52
CA GLY A 34 6.56 11.59 30.25
C GLY A 34 5.60 12.61 29.60
N LEU A 35 5.25 12.38 28.32
CA LEU A 35 4.22 13.16 27.61
C LEU A 35 2.78 12.61 27.84
N LEU A 36 2.66 11.53 28.61
CA LEU A 36 1.41 10.79 28.81
C LEU A 36 0.31 11.43 29.70
N PRO A 37 0.42 12.56 30.41
CA PRO A 37 -0.75 13.12 31.07
C PRO A 37 -1.21 14.48 30.52
N PHE A 38 -0.88 14.85 29.32
CA PHE A 38 -1.54 16.02 28.76
C PHE A 38 -2.86 15.60 28.14
N HIS A 39 -3.97 15.86 28.83
CA HIS A 39 -5.27 16.00 28.21
C HIS A 39 -5.21 17.19 27.26
N THR A 40 -4.63 17.02 26.09
CA THR A 40 -4.81 17.92 24.98
C THR A 40 -6.12 17.56 24.31
N THR A 41 -7.23 18.04 24.85
CA THR A 41 -8.39 18.32 24.00
C THR A 41 -7.90 19.20 22.86
N ALA A 42 -8.40 18.98 21.65
CA ALA A 42 -8.18 19.91 20.53
C ALA A 42 -8.36 21.33 21.06
N GLN A 43 -7.28 22.08 21.16
CA GLN A 43 -7.33 23.39 21.81
C GLN A 43 -7.81 24.37 20.76
N GLU A 44 -9.10 24.71 20.82
CA GLU A 44 -9.65 25.84 20.09
C GLU A 44 -9.03 27.11 20.69
N ILE A 45 -8.09 27.72 19.97
CA ILE A 45 -7.59 29.05 20.30
C ILE A 45 -8.48 30.01 19.53
N SER A 46 -9.53 30.52 20.19
CA SER A 46 -10.35 31.58 19.63
C SER A 46 -9.76 32.95 20.04
N ASP A 47 -9.21 33.64 19.07
CA ASP A 47 -9.02 35.09 19.14
C ASP A 47 -9.72 35.68 17.90
N ASP A 48 -10.66 36.58 18.12
CA ASP A 48 -11.45 37.33 17.11
C ASP A 48 -12.20 36.47 16.04
N GLY A 49 -12.81 35.35 16.42
CA GLY A 49 -13.67 34.57 15.52
C GLY A 49 -12.93 33.75 14.48
N GLN A 50 -11.62 33.51 14.65
CA GLN A 50 -10.83 32.55 13.85
C GLN A 50 -10.63 31.26 14.66
N GLU A 51 -11.36 30.22 14.31
CA GLU A 51 -11.15 28.89 14.85
C GLU A 51 -9.83 28.32 14.31
N ILE A 52 -8.84 28.13 15.18
CA ILE A 52 -7.60 27.42 14.87
C ILE A 52 -7.70 26.06 15.56
N THR A 53 -7.65 24.98 14.77
CA THR A 53 -7.66 23.60 15.27
C THR A 53 -6.26 23.01 15.15
N LEU A 54 -5.78 22.39 16.23
CA LEU A 54 -4.54 21.63 16.25
C LEU A 54 -4.87 20.13 16.31
N HIS A 55 -4.24 19.38 15.45
CA HIS A 55 -4.31 17.91 15.43
C HIS A 55 -2.91 17.35 15.47
N GLY A 56 -2.76 16.25 16.17
CA GLY A 56 -1.50 15.53 16.19
C GLY A 56 -1.68 14.03 16.26
N SER A 57 -0.68 13.31 15.81
CA SER A 57 -0.62 11.87 15.97
C SER A 57 0.79 11.41 16.30
N ILE A 58 0.90 10.34 17.08
CA ILE A 58 2.14 9.65 17.35
C ILE A 58 1.91 8.18 17.02
N GLN A 59 2.75 7.63 16.18
CA GLN A 59 2.83 6.20 15.90
C GLN A 59 4.24 5.72 16.18
N SER A 60 4.39 4.65 16.96
CA SER A 60 5.70 4.04 17.25
C SER A 60 5.57 2.53 17.22
N ASP A 61 6.33 1.90 16.36
CA ASP A 61 6.42 0.45 16.22
C ASP A 61 7.84 0.01 16.60
N ILE A 62 7.96 -0.87 17.59
CA ILE A 62 9.23 -1.35 18.14
C ILE A 62 9.22 -2.88 18.14
N LEU A 63 10.25 -3.48 17.58
CA LEU A 63 10.50 -4.91 17.67
C LEU A 63 11.75 -5.14 18.54
N PHE A 64 11.63 -5.97 19.57
CA PHE A 64 12.73 -6.55 20.31
C PHE A 64 13.01 -7.94 19.73
N PRO A 65 13.93 -8.06 18.76
CA PRO A 65 14.08 -9.27 17.98
C PRO A 65 14.76 -10.37 18.80
N GLN A 66 14.41 -11.61 18.48
CA GLN A 66 15.03 -12.81 19.01
C GLN A 66 15.44 -13.72 17.86
N GLU A 67 16.61 -14.32 17.94
CA GLU A 67 17.06 -15.30 16.96
C GLU A 67 16.18 -16.55 17.00
N ASP A 68 15.85 -17.07 15.82
CA ASP A 68 15.12 -18.31 15.66
C ASP A 68 15.58 -19.04 14.39
N ASN A 69 16.50 -19.96 14.56
CA ASN A 69 17.08 -20.73 13.47
C ASN A 69 16.06 -21.62 12.74
N LYS A 70 14.93 -21.96 13.39
CA LYS A 70 13.89 -22.79 12.76
C LYS A 70 13.17 -22.08 11.63
N ILE A 71 13.00 -20.76 11.74
CA ILE A 71 12.35 -19.93 10.72
C ILE A 71 13.34 -19.06 9.93
N GLY A 72 14.66 -19.23 10.20
CA GLY A 72 15.70 -18.54 9.44
C GLY A 72 15.79 -17.04 9.67
N THR A 73 15.55 -16.54 10.91
CA THR A 73 15.64 -15.09 11.19
C THR A 73 17.04 -14.52 11.04
N GLY A 74 18.07 -15.36 11.08
CA GLY A 74 19.45 -14.91 11.21
C GLY A 74 19.74 -14.29 12.59
N SER A 75 20.93 -13.69 12.73
CA SER A 75 21.33 -12.97 13.93
C SER A 75 20.98 -11.48 13.80
N TYR A 76 20.56 -10.88 14.90
CA TYR A 76 20.26 -9.45 14.96
C TYR A 76 21.42 -8.70 15.63
N ASN A 77 21.95 -7.68 14.95
CA ASN A 77 23.02 -6.83 15.48
C ASN A 77 22.52 -5.83 16.54
N HIS A 78 21.18 -5.66 16.64
CA HIS A 78 20.55 -4.64 17.47
C HIS A 78 19.50 -5.27 18.37
N TRP A 79 19.41 -4.78 19.62
CA TRP A 79 18.46 -5.27 20.61
C TRP A 79 17.02 -4.75 20.40
N ALA A 80 16.85 -3.67 19.63
CA ALA A 80 15.55 -3.11 19.25
C ALA A 80 15.62 -2.49 17.85
N LEU A 81 14.57 -2.72 17.07
CA LEU A 81 14.31 -2.11 15.76
C LEU A 81 13.10 -1.20 15.91
N THR A 82 13.14 0.00 15.30
CA THR A 82 12.12 1.02 15.59
C THR A 82 11.76 1.83 14.37
N ASN A 83 10.45 2.09 14.19
CA ASN A 83 9.94 3.12 13.29
C ASN A 83 8.97 4.00 14.08
N THR A 84 9.24 5.30 14.16
CA THR A 84 8.43 6.25 14.94
C THR A 84 8.12 7.49 14.11
N TYR A 85 6.87 7.91 14.14
CA TYR A 85 6.33 9.06 13.45
C TYR A 85 5.55 9.93 14.43
N ALA A 86 5.75 11.24 14.36
CA ALA A 86 4.95 12.21 15.10
C ALA A 86 4.50 13.30 14.14
N ASP A 87 3.22 13.38 13.86
CA ASP A 87 2.61 14.37 12.99
C ASP A 87 1.97 15.47 13.83
N LEU A 88 2.11 16.71 13.40
CA LEU A 88 1.41 17.86 13.92
C LEU A 88 0.84 18.65 12.75
N SER A 89 -0.43 19.01 12.83
CA SER A 89 -1.09 19.87 11.86
C SER A 89 -1.94 20.93 12.53
N MET A 90 -1.90 22.11 11.96
CA MET A 90 -2.71 23.27 12.31
C MET A 90 -3.65 23.56 11.15
N MET A 91 -4.92 23.71 11.43
CA MET A 91 -5.92 24.11 10.45
C MET A 91 -6.57 25.42 10.88
N SER A 92 -6.72 26.35 9.94
CA SER A 92 -7.45 27.60 10.14
C SER A 92 -8.28 27.95 8.90
N ARG A 93 -9.02 29.04 8.99
CA ARG A 93 -9.83 29.55 7.87
C ARG A 93 -8.99 29.90 6.63
N TYR A 94 -7.76 30.37 6.80
CA TYR A 94 -6.93 30.93 5.72
C TYR A 94 -5.65 30.13 5.46
N ILE A 95 -5.13 29.48 6.49
CA ILE A 95 -3.82 28.82 6.42
C ILE A 95 -3.92 27.47 7.15
N ASP A 96 -3.47 26.41 6.48
CA ASP A 96 -3.15 25.13 7.13
C ASP A 96 -1.63 24.95 7.08
N ALA A 97 -1.07 24.35 8.10
CA ALA A 97 0.34 23.99 8.15
C ALA A 97 0.52 22.62 8.82
N GLY A 98 1.53 21.89 8.44
CA GLY A 98 1.82 20.61 9.08
C GLY A 98 3.29 20.25 9.01
N ALA A 99 3.71 19.46 10.00
CA ALA A 99 5.07 18.94 10.09
C ALA A 99 5.03 17.51 10.63
N ARG A 100 5.98 16.68 10.19
CA ARG A 100 6.21 15.33 10.71
C ARG A 100 7.64 15.20 11.19
N LEU A 101 7.79 14.70 12.40
CA LEU A 101 9.05 14.21 12.94
C LEU A 101 9.09 12.70 12.73
N GLU A 102 10.17 12.21 12.15
CA GLU A 102 10.43 10.78 12.02
C GLU A 102 11.71 10.39 12.78
N PHE A 103 11.67 9.22 13.39
CA PHE A 103 12.80 8.63 14.08
C PHE A 103 12.82 7.13 13.81
N THR A 104 13.89 6.68 13.15
CA THR A 104 14.17 5.29 12.86
C THR A 104 15.61 5.01 13.31
N GLN A 105 15.78 4.37 14.46
CA GLN A 105 17.14 4.09 14.94
C GLN A 105 17.76 2.92 14.17
N PHE A 106 17.03 1.84 14.06
CA PHE A 106 17.33 0.68 13.23
C PHE A 106 16.00 0.25 12.61
N PRO A 107 15.91 0.18 11.28
CA PRO A 107 14.65 -0.11 10.61
C PRO A 107 14.05 -1.46 11.01
N LEU A 108 12.73 -1.57 11.00
CA LEU A 108 12.01 -2.83 11.15
C LEU A 108 12.34 -3.79 9.99
N PRO A 109 12.18 -5.12 10.16
CA PRO A 109 12.46 -6.10 9.12
C PRO A 109 11.72 -5.78 7.80
N GLY A 110 12.44 -5.86 6.68
CA GLY A 110 11.93 -5.55 5.35
C GLY A 110 12.06 -4.09 4.92
N PHE A 111 12.44 -3.18 5.81
CA PHE A 111 12.76 -1.80 5.45
C PHE A 111 14.24 -1.68 5.08
N GLU A 112 14.55 -0.81 4.12
CA GLU A 112 15.92 -0.53 3.70
C GLU A 112 16.69 0.21 4.80
N ASP A 113 18.00 -0.06 4.88
CA ASP A 113 18.90 0.55 5.90
C ASP A 113 18.95 2.08 5.79
N GLU A 114 18.69 2.63 4.61
CA GLU A 114 18.63 4.07 4.35
C GLU A 114 17.52 4.80 5.12
N PHE A 115 16.53 4.08 5.68
CA PHE A 115 15.56 4.67 6.60
C PHE A 115 16.16 5.04 7.96
N GLN A 116 17.36 4.54 8.29
CA GLN A 116 18.00 4.89 9.55
C GLN A 116 18.28 6.39 9.63
N GLY A 117 17.72 7.05 10.66
CA GLY A 117 17.90 8.49 10.86
C GLY A 117 16.80 9.12 11.70
N TRP A 118 16.83 10.43 11.77
CA TRP A 118 15.80 11.24 12.38
C TRP A 118 15.74 12.64 11.75
N GLY A 119 14.58 13.28 11.77
CA GLY A 119 14.42 14.62 11.24
C GLY A 119 12.97 14.99 11.01
N VAL A 120 12.77 16.09 10.29
CA VAL A 120 11.46 16.61 9.85
C VAL A 120 11.37 16.44 8.33
N PRO A 121 11.07 15.24 7.83
CA PRO A 121 11.07 14.98 6.39
C PRO A 121 9.81 15.44 5.67
N HIS A 122 8.76 15.83 6.39
CA HIS A 122 7.52 16.33 5.84
C HIS A 122 7.15 17.64 6.52
N LEU A 123 7.05 18.73 5.73
CA LEU A 123 6.71 20.06 6.20
C LEU A 123 5.97 20.81 5.08
N TYR A 124 4.78 21.37 5.36
CA TYR A 124 4.03 22.16 4.39
C TYR A 124 3.29 23.34 5.01
N ILE A 125 3.02 24.33 4.17
CA ILE A 125 2.09 25.41 4.41
C ILE A 125 1.12 25.49 3.23
N LYS A 126 -0.18 25.63 3.53
CA LYS A 126 -1.25 25.78 2.56
C LYS A 126 -2.02 27.05 2.82
N GLY A 127 -1.98 27.98 1.88
CA GLY A 127 -2.82 29.17 1.87
C GLY A 127 -4.13 28.92 1.15
N LYS A 128 -5.26 29.27 1.78
CA LYS A 128 -6.60 29.17 1.22
C LYS A 128 -7.03 30.52 0.68
N ILE A 129 -7.37 30.56 -0.60
CA ILE A 129 -7.86 31.75 -1.30
C ILE A 129 -9.26 31.52 -1.84
N ARG A 130 -10.00 32.59 -2.18
CA ARG A 130 -11.32 32.42 -2.76
C ARG A 130 -11.22 31.69 -4.10
N GLY A 131 -11.80 30.47 -4.17
CA GLY A 131 -11.78 29.64 -5.38
C GLY A 131 -10.48 28.88 -5.62
N GLY A 132 -9.68 28.63 -4.56
CA GLY A 132 -8.51 27.77 -4.69
C GLY A 132 -7.64 27.72 -3.44
N GLU A 133 -6.54 26.99 -3.54
CA GLU A 133 -5.52 26.86 -2.51
C GLU A 133 -4.12 26.75 -3.13
N LEU A 134 -3.13 27.29 -2.43
CA LEU A 134 -1.72 27.20 -2.77
C LEU A 134 -0.98 26.48 -1.65
N THR A 135 -0.36 25.35 -1.96
CA THR A 135 0.48 24.59 -1.03
C THR A 135 1.95 24.76 -1.41
N VAL A 136 2.80 25.02 -0.42
CA VAL A 136 4.26 25.05 -0.56
C VAL A 136 4.86 24.12 0.48
N GLY A 137 5.83 23.30 0.06
CA GLY A 137 6.46 22.27 0.90
C GLY A 137 6.16 20.88 0.40
N ASP A 138 6.03 19.94 1.33
CA ASP A 138 5.79 18.54 1.00
C ASP A 138 4.31 18.27 0.77
N MET A 139 4.01 17.53 -0.28
CA MET A 139 2.64 17.27 -0.68
C MET A 139 2.44 15.86 -1.25
N TYR A 140 1.24 15.34 -1.00
CA TYR A 140 0.70 14.16 -1.68
C TYR A 140 -0.43 14.60 -2.60
N ASP A 141 -0.44 14.08 -3.82
CA ASP A 141 -1.53 14.32 -4.78
C ASP A 141 -1.65 13.16 -5.77
N GLN A 142 -2.77 13.13 -6.48
CA GLN A 142 -3.06 12.11 -7.49
C GLN A 142 -3.83 12.74 -8.65
N PHE A 143 -3.52 12.28 -9.88
CA PHE A 143 -4.23 12.59 -11.11
C PHE A 143 -4.98 11.34 -11.58
N GLY A 144 -6.29 11.47 -11.81
CA GLY A 144 -7.14 10.35 -12.19
C GLY A 144 -7.00 9.14 -11.26
N SER A 145 -6.80 7.95 -11.83
CA SER A 145 -6.58 6.70 -11.08
C SER A 145 -5.13 6.50 -10.61
N GLY A 146 -4.26 7.46 -10.91
CA GLY A 146 -2.83 7.41 -10.53
C GLY A 146 -1.91 6.85 -11.60
N PHE A 147 -2.39 6.56 -12.80
CA PHE A 147 -1.62 5.93 -13.86
C PHE A 147 -0.35 6.68 -14.25
N ILE A 148 -0.40 8.01 -14.23
CA ILE A 148 0.75 8.87 -14.57
C ILE A 148 1.28 9.67 -13.39
N PHE A 149 0.45 9.90 -12.35
CA PHE A 149 0.89 10.63 -11.16
C PHE A 149 0.08 10.23 -9.93
N ARG A 150 0.77 9.74 -8.91
CA ARG A 150 0.30 9.55 -7.56
C ARG A 150 1.48 9.55 -6.59
N THR A 151 1.51 10.52 -5.71
CA THR A 151 2.41 10.54 -4.55
C THR A 151 1.59 10.25 -3.30
N TYR A 152 2.10 9.37 -2.44
CA TYR A 152 1.37 8.91 -1.25
C TYR A 152 2.34 8.36 -0.19
N GLU A 153 1.81 8.15 0.99
CA GLU A 153 2.47 7.47 2.09
C GLU A 153 1.77 6.14 2.38
N GLU A 154 2.55 5.09 2.59
CA GLU A 154 2.11 3.81 3.12
C GLU A 154 3.16 3.28 4.10
N ARG A 155 2.98 3.61 5.39
CA ARG A 155 3.97 3.34 6.45
C ARG A 155 4.23 1.85 6.64
N SER A 156 3.24 1.00 6.43
CA SER A 156 3.40 -0.46 6.55
C SER A 156 4.35 -1.04 5.50
N LEU A 157 4.50 -0.36 4.36
CA LEU A 157 5.41 -0.72 3.28
C LEU A 157 6.66 0.18 3.22
N GLY A 158 6.80 1.16 4.11
CA GLY A 158 7.87 2.15 4.04
C GLY A 158 7.85 2.99 2.76
N ILE A 159 6.68 3.24 2.21
CA ILE A 159 6.52 4.11 1.04
C ILE A 159 6.23 5.52 1.53
N ASP A 160 7.05 6.48 1.10
CA ASP A 160 6.77 7.90 1.19
C ASP A 160 7.34 8.60 -0.04
N ASN A 161 6.48 8.80 -1.03
CA ASN A 161 6.82 9.41 -2.31
C ASN A 161 6.42 10.90 -2.36
N ALA A 162 6.42 11.60 -1.22
CA ALA A 162 6.07 13.02 -1.15
C ALA A 162 6.84 13.84 -2.20
N LEU A 163 6.16 14.82 -2.78
CA LEU A 163 6.76 15.81 -3.67
C LEU A 163 6.99 17.10 -2.89
N ARG A 164 8.22 17.57 -2.79
CA ARG A 164 8.56 18.87 -2.19
C ARG A 164 8.61 19.95 -3.27
N GLY A 165 7.68 20.89 -3.19
CA GLY A 165 7.56 21.94 -4.19
C GLY A 165 6.36 22.83 -3.97
N THR A 166 5.62 23.09 -5.05
CA THR A 166 4.44 23.97 -5.03
C THR A 166 3.28 23.31 -5.74
N ARG A 167 2.08 23.43 -5.18
CA ARG A 167 0.82 23.01 -5.79
C ARG A 167 -0.19 24.14 -5.74
N LEU A 168 -0.75 24.48 -6.88
CA LEU A 168 -1.92 25.35 -7.03
C LEU A 168 -3.12 24.48 -7.38
N HIS A 169 -4.19 24.58 -6.61
CA HIS A 169 -5.48 23.94 -6.88
C HIS A 169 -6.57 25.00 -7.00
N LEU A 170 -7.20 25.10 -8.16
CA LEU A 170 -8.20 26.10 -8.48
C LEU A 170 -9.58 25.47 -8.65
N THR A 171 -10.58 26.09 -8.02
CA THR A 171 -12.01 25.73 -8.10
C THR A 171 -12.87 26.96 -8.38
N ALA A 172 -12.27 28.06 -8.89
CA ALA A 172 -12.94 29.34 -9.13
C ALA A 172 -14.04 29.25 -10.20
N ILE A 173 -13.91 28.33 -11.15
CA ILE A 173 -14.91 28.08 -12.17
C ILE A 173 -15.82 26.96 -11.68
N PRO A 174 -17.15 27.21 -11.49
CA PRO A 174 -18.07 26.17 -11.04
C PRO A 174 -18.03 24.94 -11.93
N GLY A 175 -17.96 23.73 -11.32
CA GLY A 175 -17.87 22.48 -12.06
C GLY A 175 -16.49 22.15 -12.65
N VAL A 176 -15.48 23.02 -12.49
CA VAL A 176 -14.10 22.78 -12.96
C VAL A 176 -13.13 22.77 -11.78
N GLN A 177 -12.29 21.75 -11.75
CA GLN A 177 -11.13 21.67 -10.85
C GLN A 177 -9.86 21.66 -11.72
N TRP A 178 -8.91 22.51 -11.35
CA TRP A 178 -7.63 22.58 -12.03
C TRP A 178 -6.49 22.56 -11.01
N LYS A 179 -5.60 21.60 -11.16
CA LYS A 179 -4.39 21.46 -10.37
C LYS A 179 -3.16 21.68 -11.24
N VAL A 180 -2.18 22.38 -10.69
CA VAL A 180 -0.83 22.51 -11.26
C VAL A 180 0.16 22.30 -10.14
N LEU A 181 1.13 21.45 -10.34
CA LEU A 181 2.13 21.16 -9.31
C LEU A 181 3.51 20.92 -9.93
N GLY A 182 4.54 21.06 -9.09
CA GLY A 182 5.90 20.75 -9.46
C GLY A 182 6.84 20.75 -8.26
N GLY A 183 7.87 19.93 -8.34
CA GLY A 183 8.84 19.82 -7.27
C GLY A 183 9.80 18.65 -7.47
N VAL A 184 10.55 18.34 -6.43
CA VAL A 184 11.47 17.21 -6.33
C VAL A 184 10.91 16.17 -5.37
N GLN A 185 11.13 14.90 -5.67
CA GLN A 185 10.58 13.82 -4.86
C GLN A 185 11.51 13.46 -3.71
N ARG A 186 10.91 13.08 -2.57
CA ARG A 186 11.64 12.54 -1.42
C ARG A 186 12.22 11.17 -1.78
N THR A 187 13.45 10.95 -1.31
CA THR A 187 14.08 9.62 -1.29
C THR A 187 14.72 9.45 0.08
N TYR A 188 14.08 8.70 0.98
CA TYR A 188 14.45 8.55 2.39
C TYR A 188 14.59 9.93 3.08
N TRP A 189 15.80 10.31 3.49
CA TRP A 189 16.13 11.59 4.12
C TRP A 189 16.60 12.64 3.13
N ASN A 190 16.69 12.30 1.84
CA ASN A 190 17.32 13.14 0.81
C ASN A 190 16.26 13.79 -0.09
N TRP A 191 16.41 15.11 -0.29
CA TRP A 191 15.64 15.93 -1.22
C TRP A 191 16.46 16.44 -2.39
N ASN A 192 17.78 16.22 -2.36
CA ASN A 192 18.67 16.68 -3.41
C ASN A 192 18.63 15.70 -4.58
N SER A 193 17.53 15.69 -5.29
CA SER A 193 17.35 14.88 -6.50
C SER A 193 17.85 15.65 -7.71
N LYS A 194 18.55 14.95 -8.60
CA LYS A 194 18.89 15.45 -9.94
C LYS A 194 17.68 15.42 -10.89
N ALA A 195 16.53 15.05 -10.40
CA ALA A 195 15.29 14.91 -11.11
C ALA A 195 14.21 15.82 -10.53
N TRP A 196 13.36 16.38 -11.37
CA TRP A 196 12.16 17.09 -10.98
C TRP A 196 10.93 16.56 -11.73
N VAL A 197 9.77 16.73 -11.12
CA VAL A 197 8.47 16.31 -11.66
C VAL A 197 7.53 17.50 -11.63
N GLY A 198 6.83 17.74 -12.74
CA GLY A 198 5.78 18.73 -12.83
C GLY A 198 4.58 18.17 -13.56
N GLY A 199 3.39 18.69 -13.24
CA GLY A 199 2.17 18.20 -13.86
C GLY A 199 0.98 19.14 -13.71
N THR A 200 -0.02 18.89 -14.53
CA THR A 200 -1.31 19.58 -14.49
C THR A 200 -2.44 18.57 -14.67
N ASP A 201 -3.54 18.82 -13.99
CA ASP A 201 -4.74 18.00 -13.99
C ASP A 201 -5.98 18.87 -14.06
N VAL A 202 -6.88 18.59 -14.99
CA VAL A 202 -8.14 19.30 -15.16
C VAL A 202 -9.29 18.31 -15.13
N GLU A 203 -10.28 18.55 -14.28
CA GLU A 203 -11.56 17.82 -14.26
C GLU A 203 -12.72 18.79 -14.44
N MET A 204 -13.68 18.41 -15.28
CA MET A 204 -14.88 19.19 -15.54
C MET A 204 -16.13 18.33 -15.40
N ASN A 205 -17.07 18.78 -14.58
CA ASN A 205 -18.41 18.20 -14.44
C ASN A 205 -19.32 18.79 -15.51
N ILE A 206 -19.57 18.03 -16.56
CA ILE A 206 -20.37 18.44 -17.73
C ILE A 206 -21.84 18.69 -17.33
N ASP A 207 -22.35 17.89 -16.39
CA ASP A 207 -23.69 18.02 -15.85
C ASP A 207 -23.96 19.38 -15.20
N HIS A 208 -22.92 20.05 -14.69
CA HIS A 208 -23.05 21.39 -14.13
C HIS A 208 -23.57 22.41 -15.18
N TYR A 209 -23.26 22.20 -16.45
CA TYR A 209 -23.62 23.08 -17.57
C TYR A 209 -24.84 22.60 -18.37
N SER A 210 -25.52 21.51 -17.96
CA SER A 210 -26.64 20.92 -18.66
C SER A 210 -27.83 20.68 -17.75
N SER A 211 -28.87 21.55 -17.86
CA SER A 211 -30.11 21.36 -17.12
C SER A 211 -30.76 20.00 -17.40
N LEU A 212 -30.68 19.51 -18.64
CA LEU A 212 -31.20 18.20 -19.03
C LEU A 212 -30.55 17.05 -18.25
N MET A 213 -29.24 17.13 -17.96
CA MET A 213 -28.56 16.12 -17.17
C MET A 213 -28.93 16.23 -15.71
N GLN A 214 -28.99 17.45 -15.17
CA GLN A 214 -29.40 17.71 -13.78
C GLN A 214 -30.82 17.20 -13.52
N ASP A 215 -31.77 17.49 -14.41
CA ASP A 215 -33.16 17.04 -14.29
C ASP A 215 -33.30 15.51 -14.32
N ARG A 216 -32.40 14.81 -15.01
CA ARG A 216 -32.36 13.35 -15.08
C ARG A 216 -31.47 12.68 -14.02
N GLY A 217 -30.84 13.46 -13.13
CA GLY A 217 -29.92 12.94 -12.14
C GLY A 217 -28.68 12.27 -12.75
N ILE A 218 -28.19 12.79 -13.89
CA ILE A 218 -26.99 12.32 -14.58
C ILE A 218 -25.81 13.14 -14.09
N THR A 219 -24.77 12.49 -13.63
CA THR A 219 -23.45 13.10 -13.37
C THR A 219 -22.47 12.62 -14.41
N TRP A 220 -21.81 13.55 -15.09
CA TRP A 220 -20.79 13.23 -16.08
C TRP A 220 -19.56 14.11 -15.90
N MET A 221 -18.46 13.50 -15.47
CA MET A 221 -17.17 14.13 -15.34
C MET A 221 -16.26 13.68 -16.47
N VAL A 222 -15.54 14.62 -17.06
CA VAL A 222 -14.42 14.38 -17.98
C VAL A 222 -13.16 15.02 -17.41
N GLY A 223 -12.00 14.40 -17.63
CA GLY A 223 -10.74 14.93 -17.13
C GLY A 223 -9.57 14.56 -18.02
N GLY A 224 -8.50 15.30 -17.88
CA GLY A 224 -7.22 15.04 -18.53
C GLY A 224 -6.05 15.60 -17.75
N SER A 225 -4.96 14.89 -17.79
CA SER A 225 -3.75 15.24 -17.06
C SER A 225 -2.50 15.12 -17.93
N TYR A 226 -1.50 15.87 -17.54
CA TYR A 226 -0.17 15.83 -18.15
C TYR A 226 0.89 15.87 -17.07
N VAL A 227 1.91 15.03 -17.19
CA VAL A 227 3.07 14.97 -16.27
C VAL A 227 4.34 14.98 -17.10
N LEU A 228 5.31 15.76 -16.65
CA LEU A 228 6.66 15.80 -17.20
C LEU A 228 7.65 15.48 -16.09
N LYS A 229 8.46 14.47 -16.33
CA LYS A 229 9.66 14.17 -15.54
C LYS A 229 10.88 14.69 -16.28
N HIS A 230 11.80 15.35 -15.57
CA HIS A 230 13.12 15.69 -16.10
C HIS A 230 14.20 15.15 -15.16
N GLU A 231 15.17 14.44 -15.72
CA GLU A 231 16.23 13.78 -14.98
C GLU A 231 17.56 14.01 -15.71
N ALA A 232 18.63 14.28 -14.98
CA ALA A 232 19.96 14.41 -15.53
C ALA A 232 20.42 13.11 -16.23
N ASP A 233 21.29 13.24 -17.21
CA ASP A 233 21.86 12.09 -17.92
C ASP A 233 22.69 11.20 -16.97
N GLU A 234 22.64 9.90 -17.19
CA GLU A 234 23.38 8.89 -16.45
C GLU A 234 24.20 8.02 -17.42
N ASP A 235 25.34 7.53 -16.95
CA ASP A 235 26.22 6.65 -17.72
C ASP A 235 25.79 5.19 -17.59
N VAL A 236 24.85 4.75 -18.41
CA VAL A 236 24.43 3.35 -18.49
C VAL A 236 25.10 2.71 -19.70
N ILE A 237 25.95 1.71 -19.44
CA ILE A 237 26.76 1.03 -20.50
C ILE A 237 26.07 -0.30 -20.83
N LEU A 238 25.95 -0.58 -22.14
CA LEU A 238 25.45 -1.84 -22.65
C LEU A 238 26.43 -2.99 -22.31
N PRO A 239 25.96 -4.03 -21.59
CA PRO A 239 26.82 -5.14 -21.15
C PRO A 239 27.61 -5.79 -22.28
N GLY A 240 28.90 -6.04 -22.05
CA GLY A 240 29.80 -6.64 -23.03
C GLY A 240 30.27 -5.69 -24.16
N THR A 241 29.96 -4.40 -24.05
CA THR A 241 30.35 -3.37 -25.00
C THR A 241 30.89 -2.10 -24.31
N ASN A 242 31.41 -1.15 -25.11
CA ASN A 242 31.74 0.19 -24.62
C ASN A 242 30.67 1.24 -25.04
N TYR A 243 29.49 0.79 -25.46
CA TYR A 243 28.42 1.69 -25.88
C TYR A 243 27.64 2.21 -24.68
N LYS A 244 27.57 3.54 -24.54
CA LYS A 244 26.67 4.22 -23.60
C LYS A 244 25.29 4.34 -24.24
N LEU A 245 24.25 4.06 -23.45
CA LEU A 245 22.86 4.29 -23.85
C LEU A 245 22.56 5.80 -23.91
N HIS A 246 21.83 6.25 -24.92
CA HIS A 246 21.33 7.62 -25.00
C HIS A 246 19.99 7.73 -24.31
N LEU A 247 20.00 8.09 -23.01
CA LEU A 247 18.80 8.11 -22.18
C LEU A 247 18.05 9.44 -22.37
N PRO A 248 16.71 9.41 -22.62
CA PRO A 248 15.90 10.62 -22.65
C PRO A 248 15.95 11.35 -21.30
N GLN A 249 16.26 12.64 -21.30
CA GLN A 249 16.27 13.45 -20.06
C GLN A 249 14.88 13.89 -19.64
N SER A 250 13.98 14.10 -20.61
CA SER A 250 12.61 14.54 -20.34
C SER A 250 11.61 13.54 -20.87
N ILE A 251 10.75 13.01 -20.00
CA ILE A 251 9.73 12.03 -20.31
C ILE A 251 8.36 12.59 -19.93
N ALA A 252 7.47 12.63 -20.92
CA ALA A 252 6.09 13.08 -20.76
C ALA A 252 5.13 11.90 -20.64
N ALA A 253 4.09 12.06 -19.83
CA ALA A 253 2.95 11.16 -19.76
C ALA A 253 1.65 11.97 -19.74
N PHE A 254 0.59 11.41 -20.30
CA PHE A 254 -0.74 12.01 -20.25
C PHE A 254 -1.81 10.96 -19.98
N ASP A 255 -2.93 11.37 -19.39
CA ASP A 255 -4.14 10.60 -19.31
C ASP A 255 -5.37 11.40 -19.75
N VAL A 256 -6.41 10.68 -20.16
CA VAL A 256 -7.76 11.18 -20.38
C VAL A 256 -8.74 10.24 -19.73
N ARG A 257 -9.78 10.80 -19.08
CA ARG A 257 -10.76 10.01 -18.33
C ARG A 257 -12.17 10.53 -18.43
N SER A 258 -13.13 9.63 -18.29
CA SER A 258 -14.54 9.94 -18.25
C SER A 258 -15.23 9.09 -17.19
N ARG A 259 -16.01 9.72 -16.32
CA ARG A 259 -16.86 9.06 -15.34
C ARG A 259 -18.30 9.50 -15.56
N PHE A 260 -19.14 8.52 -15.83
CA PHE A 260 -20.58 8.72 -16.06
C PHE A 260 -21.37 7.98 -15.01
N GLN A 261 -22.34 8.64 -14.38
CA GLN A 261 -23.25 8.04 -13.42
C GLN A 261 -24.69 8.42 -13.74
N MET A 262 -25.59 7.44 -13.72
CA MET A 262 -27.03 7.63 -13.91
C MET A 262 -27.79 6.62 -13.05
N GLY A 263 -28.50 7.12 -12.05
CA GLY A 263 -29.23 6.28 -11.09
C GLY A 263 -28.31 5.25 -10.42
N ASP A 264 -28.63 3.98 -10.61
CA ASP A 264 -27.91 2.83 -10.02
C ASP A 264 -26.64 2.43 -10.80
N TYR A 265 -26.35 3.05 -11.95
CA TYR A 265 -25.22 2.72 -12.84
C TYR A 265 -24.10 3.73 -12.72
N SER A 266 -22.85 3.25 -12.68
CA SER A 266 -21.65 4.07 -12.80
C SER A 266 -20.68 3.43 -13.77
N LEU A 267 -20.11 4.23 -14.67
CA LEU A 267 -19.11 3.82 -15.67
C LEU A 267 -17.89 4.74 -15.55
N LEU A 268 -16.70 4.16 -15.59
CA LEU A 268 -15.41 4.87 -15.64
C LEU A 268 -14.60 4.29 -16.77
N ALA A 269 -14.02 5.16 -17.60
CA ALA A 269 -13.01 4.83 -18.59
C ALA A 269 -11.85 5.79 -18.42
N GLU A 270 -10.63 5.26 -18.41
CA GLU A 270 -9.38 6.04 -18.33
C GLU A 270 -8.33 5.43 -19.24
N TYR A 271 -7.65 6.25 -20.01
CA TYR A 271 -6.56 5.86 -20.88
C TYR A 271 -5.34 6.75 -20.59
N ALA A 272 -4.19 6.13 -20.43
CA ALA A 272 -2.94 6.82 -20.17
C ALA A 272 -1.84 6.34 -21.12
N ARG A 273 -0.90 7.25 -21.41
CA ARG A 273 0.28 6.94 -22.21
C ARG A 273 1.50 7.67 -21.67
N LYS A 274 2.63 6.96 -21.61
CA LYS A 274 3.95 7.44 -21.20
C LYS A 274 4.93 7.34 -22.36
N GLY A 275 5.82 8.31 -22.52
CA GLY A 275 6.93 8.28 -23.48
C GLY A 275 7.91 7.14 -23.17
N GLN A 276 8.92 6.99 -24.03
CA GLN A 276 10.00 6.03 -23.79
C GLN A 276 10.78 6.42 -22.53
N ASP A 277 10.86 5.50 -21.57
CA ASP A 277 11.48 5.69 -20.26
C ASP A 277 12.36 4.48 -19.92
N PRO A 278 13.54 4.34 -20.60
CA PRO A 278 14.46 3.27 -20.24
C PRO A 278 14.92 3.45 -18.79
N SER A 279 14.69 2.43 -17.97
CA SER A 279 14.94 2.45 -16.53
C SER A 279 15.28 1.06 -16.00
N PHE A 280 15.74 0.99 -14.77
CA PHE A 280 16.01 -0.28 -14.08
C PHE A 280 14.79 -1.22 -14.14
N ASP A 281 13.58 -0.71 -13.89
CA ASP A 281 12.37 -1.51 -13.86
C ASP A 281 12.10 -2.28 -15.15
N ASN A 282 12.40 -1.70 -16.32
CA ASN A 282 12.13 -2.32 -17.61
C ASN A 282 13.38 -2.86 -18.32
N GLY A 283 14.50 -3.00 -17.61
CA GLY A 283 15.76 -3.47 -18.18
C GLY A 283 16.33 -2.53 -19.26
N TYR A 284 16.05 -1.23 -19.15
CA TYR A 284 16.51 -0.16 -20.07
C TYR A 284 16.09 -0.37 -21.53
N ILE A 285 14.86 -0.88 -21.76
CA ILE A 285 14.25 -0.91 -23.09
C ILE A 285 13.58 0.43 -23.43
N TYR A 286 13.52 0.77 -24.72
CA TYR A 286 12.96 2.03 -25.24
C TYR A 286 11.47 1.90 -25.62
N ASN A 287 10.73 1.02 -24.96
CA ASN A 287 9.31 0.90 -25.20
C ASN A 287 8.50 2.02 -24.53
N LYS A 288 7.35 2.37 -25.12
CA LYS A 288 6.39 3.33 -24.55
C LYS A 288 5.54 2.65 -23.50
N GLY A 289 5.01 3.43 -22.54
CA GLY A 289 4.02 2.93 -21.59
C GLY A 289 2.60 3.22 -22.06
N GLU A 290 1.69 2.27 -21.83
CA GLU A 290 0.25 2.41 -22.08
C GLU A 290 -0.58 1.77 -20.96
N ALA A 291 -1.68 2.43 -20.58
CA ALA A 291 -2.67 1.86 -19.69
C ALA A 291 -4.09 2.21 -20.13
N LEU A 292 -5.00 1.24 -19.97
CA LEU A 292 -6.45 1.42 -20.16
C LEU A 292 -7.16 0.82 -18.96
N MET A 293 -8.13 1.51 -18.41
CA MET A 293 -9.04 1.02 -17.40
C MET A 293 -10.48 1.25 -17.82
N LEU A 294 -11.28 0.22 -17.66
CA LEU A 294 -12.73 0.26 -17.78
C LEU A 294 -13.34 -0.29 -16.49
N SER A 295 -14.27 0.42 -15.89
CA SER A 295 -14.99 -0.02 -14.70
C SER A 295 -16.47 0.30 -14.84
N GLY A 296 -17.32 -0.70 -14.65
CA GLY A 296 -18.76 -0.57 -14.63
C GLY A 296 -19.33 -1.11 -13.33
N SER A 297 -20.20 -0.36 -12.68
CA SER A 297 -20.92 -0.83 -11.50
C SER A 297 -22.41 -0.59 -11.59
N TYR A 298 -23.16 -1.53 -11.01
CA TYR A 298 -24.60 -1.44 -10.79
C TYR A 298 -24.87 -1.69 -9.31
N SER A 299 -25.53 -0.77 -8.63
CA SER A 299 -25.81 -0.87 -7.21
C SER A 299 -27.22 -0.45 -6.88
N THR A 300 -28.06 -1.40 -6.46
CA THR A 300 -29.41 -1.16 -6.01
C THR A 300 -29.66 -1.83 -4.65
N ARG A 301 -30.85 -1.66 -4.09
CA ARG A 301 -31.14 -2.18 -2.75
C ARG A 301 -30.96 -3.70 -2.66
N GLY A 302 -29.86 -4.13 -2.05
CA GLY A 302 -29.54 -5.53 -1.78
C GLY A 302 -28.74 -6.23 -2.88
N LEU A 303 -28.47 -5.58 -4.01
CA LEU A 303 -27.62 -6.10 -5.08
C LEU A 303 -26.57 -5.07 -5.47
N ALA A 304 -25.30 -5.47 -5.51
CA ALA A 304 -24.23 -4.69 -6.10
C ALA A 304 -23.40 -5.60 -7.03
N ILE A 305 -23.07 -5.07 -8.21
CA ILE A 305 -22.23 -5.73 -9.22
C ILE A 305 -21.16 -4.74 -9.63
N LEU A 306 -19.90 -5.20 -9.69
CA LEU A 306 -18.75 -4.46 -10.21
C LEU A 306 -18.06 -5.32 -11.27
N LEU A 307 -17.78 -4.75 -12.42
CA LEU A 307 -16.98 -5.37 -13.49
C LEU A 307 -15.89 -4.39 -13.91
N GLN A 308 -14.68 -4.88 -13.96
CA GLN A 308 -13.50 -4.05 -14.27
C GLN A 308 -12.57 -4.79 -15.23
N ALA A 309 -11.93 -4.02 -16.10
CA ALA A 309 -10.85 -4.49 -16.96
C ALA A 309 -9.73 -3.45 -16.98
N LYS A 310 -8.49 -3.90 -16.84
CA LYS A 310 -7.30 -3.05 -16.94
C LYS A 310 -6.30 -3.70 -17.88
N ARG A 311 -5.74 -2.92 -18.80
CA ARG A 311 -4.51 -3.21 -19.51
C ARG A 311 -3.43 -2.26 -19.02
N SER A 312 -2.26 -2.77 -18.72
CA SER A 312 -1.07 -1.96 -18.47
C SER A 312 0.12 -2.55 -19.20
N GLU A 313 0.99 -1.70 -19.68
CA GLU A 313 2.20 -2.06 -20.42
C GLU A 313 3.29 -1.04 -20.10
N ASN A 314 4.43 -1.48 -19.59
CA ASN A 314 5.62 -0.64 -19.34
C ASN A 314 5.29 0.67 -18.60
N MET A 315 4.41 0.61 -17.58
CA MET A 315 3.92 1.79 -16.84
C MET A 315 4.73 2.11 -15.58
N ALA A 316 5.81 1.40 -15.28
CA ALA A 316 6.73 1.82 -14.23
C ALA A 316 7.24 3.22 -14.53
N PHE A 317 7.05 4.17 -13.59
CA PHE A 317 7.42 5.57 -13.77
C PHE A 317 8.03 6.11 -12.49
N ARG A 318 9.35 6.34 -12.51
CA ARG A 318 10.12 6.85 -11.37
C ARG A 318 10.73 8.21 -11.69
N SER A 319 10.90 9.05 -10.68
CA SER A 319 11.64 10.29 -10.81
C SER A 319 13.14 10.04 -11.08
N GLN A 320 13.69 8.91 -10.58
CA GLN A 320 15.08 8.48 -10.81
C GLN A 320 15.07 7.07 -11.42
N ARG A 321 15.57 6.95 -12.65
CA ARG A 321 15.50 5.72 -13.47
C ARG A 321 16.30 4.54 -12.96
N SER A 322 17.40 4.81 -12.25
CA SER A 322 18.29 3.78 -11.69
C SER A 322 17.91 3.31 -10.29
N ARG A 323 16.85 3.88 -9.70
CA ARG A 323 16.41 3.48 -8.36
C ARG A 323 15.73 2.12 -8.35
N GLU A 324 16.07 1.36 -7.32
CA GLU A 324 15.48 0.07 -7.00
C GLU A 324 14.48 0.19 -5.82
N GLY A 325 13.83 -0.90 -5.48
CA GLY A 325 12.92 -0.99 -4.33
C GLY A 325 11.65 -0.16 -4.48
N MET A 326 11.13 0.39 -3.37
CA MET A 326 9.86 1.13 -3.33
C MET A 326 10.01 2.64 -3.56
N ALA A 327 11.23 3.16 -3.56
CA ALA A 327 11.48 4.60 -3.64
C ALA A 327 11.31 5.17 -5.05
N ALA A 328 11.05 6.48 -5.11
CA ALA A 328 11.04 7.30 -6.32
C ALA A 328 9.92 7.03 -7.34
N TYR A 329 8.95 6.16 -7.08
CA TYR A 329 7.77 6.06 -7.94
C TYR A 329 6.96 7.36 -7.92
N ILE A 330 6.58 7.85 -9.10
CA ILE A 330 5.70 9.02 -9.28
C ILE A 330 4.30 8.62 -9.77
N ASN A 331 4.07 7.35 -9.99
CA ASN A 331 2.77 6.81 -10.36
C ASN A 331 2.41 5.59 -9.50
N HIS A 332 1.17 5.14 -9.63
CA HIS A 332 0.68 3.92 -8.99
C HIS A 332 -0.32 3.23 -9.92
N MET A 333 -0.14 1.93 -10.10
CA MET A 333 -1.07 1.12 -10.89
C MET A 333 -2.02 0.38 -9.94
N PRO A 334 -3.34 0.68 -9.97
CA PRO A 334 -4.28 -0.05 -9.12
C PRO A 334 -4.29 -1.54 -9.48
N THR A 335 -4.31 -2.39 -8.47
CA THR A 335 -4.46 -3.83 -8.68
C THR A 335 -5.93 -4.19 -8.90
N PHE A 336 -6.18 -5.15 -9.78
CA PHE A 336 -7.49 -5.75 -9.98
C PHE A 336 -7.52 -7.19 -9.45
N ALA A 337 -6.76 -7.43 -8.38
CA ALA A 337 -6.84 -8.61 -7.53
C ALA A 337 -7.62 -8.26 -6.26
N TYR A 338 -8.53 -9.12 -5.85
CA TYR A 338 -9.26 -8.94 -4.60
C TYR A 338 -8.29 -9.02 -3.41
N GLN A 339 -8.36 -8.05 -2.51
CA GLN A 339 -7.51 -8.03 -1.32
C GLN A 339 -8.19 -8.75 -0.16
N HIS A 340 -7.54 -9.82 0.30
CA HIS A 340 -8.03 -10.65 1.39
C HIS A 340 -7.52 -10.17 2.74
N THR A 341 -8.40 -10.22 3.75
CA THR A 341 -8.07 -9.92 5.15
C THR A 341 -7.78 -11.18 5.97
N TYR A 342 -8.15 -12.35 5.46
CA TYR A 342 -7.84 -13.63 6.09
C TYR A 342 -6.40 -14.06 5.78
N ALA A 343 -5.76 -14.72 6.75
CA ALA A 343 -4.32 -15.02 6.71
C ALA A 343 -3.92 -15.94 5.54
N LEU A 344 -4.61 -17.07 5.34
CA LEU A 344 -4.28 -18.01 4.27
C LEU A 344 -4.68 -17.53 2.86
N PRO A 345 -5.84 -16.88 2.64
CA PRO A 345 -6.13 -16.21 1.38
C PRO A 345 -5.12 -15.13 0.98
N ALA A 346 -4.51 -14.47 1.95
CA ALA A 346 -3.47 -13.46 1.75
C ALA A 346 -2.05 -14.03 1.72
N LEU A 347 -1.88 -15.37 1.76
CA LEU A 347 -0.56 -16.01 1.80
C LEU A 347 0.23 -15.79 0.50
N TYR A 348 -0.47 -15.76 -0.63
CA TYR A 348 0.08 -15.52 -1.97
C TYR A 348 -0.56 -14.25 -2.57
N PRO A 349 -0.11 -13.06 -2.14
CA PRO A 349 -0.71 -11.79 -2.56
C PRO A 349 -0.20 -11.38 -3.93
N TYR A 350 -1.08 -10.83 -4.78
CA TYR A 350 -0.70 -10.39 -6.10
C TYR A 350 -0.14 -8.97 -6.12
N ALA A 351 1.06 -8.80 -6.66
CA ALA A 351 1.65 -7.50 -7.00
C ALA A 351 1.42 -7.17 -8.47
N THR A 352 0.99 -5.94 -8.76
CA THR A 352 0.79 -5.46 -10.13
C THR A 352 2.11 -5.46 -10.91
N GLN A 353 2.13 -6.04 -12.11
CA GLN A 353 3.32 -6.15 -12.94
C GLN A 353 3.48 -4.90 -13.83
N ASN A 354 4.11 -3.86 -13.29
CA ASN A 354 4.20 -2.54 -13.94
C ASN A 354 5.09 -2.53 -15.20
N ALA A 355 6.24 -3.21 -15.16
CA ALA A 355 7.18 -3.25 -16.26
C ALA A 355 6.79 -4.32 -17.29
N GLU A 356 6.46 -5.53 -16.82
CA GLU A 356 6.02 -6.62 -17.68
C GLU A 356 4.67 -6.34 -18.34
N GLY A 357 3.79 -5.63 -17.63
CA GLY A 357 2.44 -5.34 -18.07
C GLY A 357 1.50 -6.53 -17.96
N GLU A 358 0.21 -6.25 -18.00
CA GLU A 358 -0.83 -7.25 -17.75
C GLU A 358 -2.18 -6.85 -18.33
N TRP A 359 -2.99 -7.87 -18.62
CA TRP A 359 -4.44 -7.76 -18.70
C TRP A 359 -5.03 -8.28 -17.41
N ALA A 360 -5.76 -7.43 -16.69
CA ALA A 360 -6.41 -7.78 -15.44
C ALA A 360 -7.92 -7.58 -15.55
N PHE A 361 -8.68 -8.60 -15.17
CA PHE A 361 -10.14 -8.61 -15.16
C PHE A 361 -10.61 -8.90 -13.75
N GLN A 362 -11.52 -8.10 -13.23
CA GLN A 362 -12.15 -8.31 -11.93
C GLN A 362 -13.66 -8.19 -12.03
N GLY A 363 -14.35 -9.11 -11.40
CA GLY A 363 -15.80 -9.09 -11.24
C GLY A 363 -16.18 -9.34 -9.78
N GLU A 364 -17.06 -8.55 -9.22
CA GLU A 364 -17.67 -8.75 -7.91
C GLU A 364 -19.17 -8.67 -8.02
N ALA A 365 -19.87 -9.61 -7.39
CA ALA A 365 -21.31 -9.56 -7.20
C ALA A 365 -21.66 -9.80 -5.74
N SER A 366 -22.44 -8.94 -5.12
CA SER A 366 -22.92 -9.12 -3.76
C SER A 366 -24.45 -9.03 -3.71
N TYR A 367 -25.06 -9.96 -2.97
CA TYR A 367 -26.50 -10.00 -2.80
C TYR A 367 -26.89 -10.19 -1.34
N ASN A 368 -27.82 -9.36 -0.87
CA ASN A 368 -28.38 -9.44 0.48
C ASN A 368 -29.77 -10.10 0.41
N PHE A 369 -29.87 -11.38 0.74
CA PHE A 369 -31.15 -12.08 0.86
C PHE A 369 -32.00 -11.45 1.96
N LYS A 370 -33.25 -11.10 1.60
CA LYS A 370 -34.17 -10.43 2.52
C LYS A 370 -34.48 -11.32 3.72
N ARG A 371 -34.69 -10.68 4.88
CA ARG A 371 -35.16 -11.36 6.11
C ARG A 371 -36.49 -12.07 5.84
N LYS A 372 -36.74 -13.16 6.57
CA LYS A 372 -37.94 -14.00 6.49
C LYS A 372 -38.13 -14.69 5.14
N THR A 373 -37.07 -14.90 4.37
CA THR A 373 -37.01 -15.76 3.18
C THR A 373 -36.26 -17.05 3.50
N LEU A 374 -36.37 -18.08 2.65
CA LEU A 374 -35.69 -19.37 2.81
C LEU A 374 -34.17 -19.21 2.99
N LEU A 375 -33.53 -18.44 2.12
CA LEU A 375 -32.06 -18.20 2.16
C LEU A 375 -31.68 -17.08 3.13
N GLY A 376 -32.51 -16.06 3.31
CA GLY A 376 -32.25 -14.95 4.21
C GLY A 376 -32.43 -15.30 5.69
N GLY A 377 -33.31 -16.22 6.02
CA GLY A 377 -33.60 -16.58 7.42
C GLY A 377 -34.14 -15.39 8.23
N LYS A 378 -33.98 -15.45 9.57
CA LYS A 378 -34.51 -14.42 10.48
C LYS A 378 -33.83 -13.05 10.33
N TYR A 379 -32.52 -13.02 10.05
CA TYR A 379 -31.71 -11.80 10.09
C TYR A 379 -31.18 -11.32 8.74
N GLY A 380 -31.36 -12.11 7.67
CA GLY A 380 -30.76 -11.90 6.36
C GLY A 380 -29.47 -12.70 6.19
N THR A 381 -29.08 -12.89 4.94
CA THR A 381 -27.83 -13.55 4.55
C THR A 381 -27.21 -12.72 3.44
N LYS A 382 -25.93 -12.40 3.55
CA LYS A 382 -25.17 -11.73 2.47
C LYS A 382 -24.28 -12.75 1.79
N VAL A 383 -24.31 -12.78 0.48
CA VAL A 383 -23.46 -13.60 -0.36
C VAL A 383 -22.64 -12.68 -1.25
N LYS A 384 -21.34 -12.94 -1.36
CA LYS A 384 -20.43 -12.25 -2.27
C LYS A 384 -19.72 -13.28 -3.13
N LEU A 385 -19.67 -13.03 -4.41
CA LEU A 385 -18.85 -13.75 -5.36
C LEU A 385 -17.83 -12.77 -5.93
N ASN A 386 -16.57 -13.13 -5.91
CA ASN A 386 -15.50 -12.37 -6.55
C ASN A 386 -14.72 -13.27 -7.51
N MET A 387 -14.28 -12.67 -8.62
CA MET A 387 -13.39 -13.27 -9.59
C MET A 387 -12.34 -12.24 -9.99
N SER A 388 -11.06 -12.56 -9.81
CA SER A 388 -9.91 -11.83 -10.35
C SER A 388 -9.19 -12.75 -11.32
N HIS A 389 -8.85 -12.26 -12.52
CA HIS A 389 -8.16 -13.05 -13.54
C HIS A 389 -7.15 -12.17 -14.29
N ILE A 390 -5.87 -12.46 -14.12
CA ILE A 390 -4.79 -11.61 -14.59
C ILE A 390 -3.84 -12.43 -15.45
N ARG A 391 -3.54 -11.93 -16.64
CA ARG A 391 -2.70 -12.59 -17.64
C ARG A 391 -1.65 -11.65 -18.23
N ALA A 392 -0.60 -12.27 -18.77
CA ALA A 392 0.41 -11.57 -19.56
C ALA A 392 -0.20 -10.81 -20.75
N LEU A 393 0.50 -9.81 -21.21
CA LEU A 393 0.31 -9.27 -22.55
C LEU A 393 0.83 -10.24 -23.62
N TYR A 394 0.25 -10.18 -24.81
CA TYR A 394 0.87 -10.83 -25.96
C TYR A 394 2.02 -9.96 -26.45
N LYS A 395 3.23 -10.49 -26.39
CA LYS A 395 4.46 -9.79 -26.78
C LYS A 395 5.19 -10.59 -27.89
N GLU A 396 5.72 -9.85 -28.87
CA GLU A 396 6.62 -10.38 -29.89
C GLU A 396 7.99 -9.70 -29.71
N PRO A 397 9.07 -10.46 -29.40
CA PRO A 397 10.40 -9.88 -29.23
C PRO A 397 10.89 -9.21 -30.50
N VAL A 398 11.62 -8.11 -30.35
CA VAL A 398 12.32 -7.46 -31.47
C VAL A 398 13.73 -8.02 -31.63
N SER A 399 14.42 -7.62 -32.69
CA SER A 399 15.82 -7.98 -32.91
C SER A 399 16.70 -7.50 -31.75
N MET A 400 17.59 -8.34 -31.28
CA MET A 400 18.53 -8.10 -30.18
C MET A 400 19.98 -8.16 -30.69
N PRO A 401 20.51 -7.12 -31.33
CA PRO A 401 21.81 -7.19 -32.01
C PRO A 401 22.99 -7.51 -31.07
N HIS A 402 22.84 -7.29 -29.78
CA HIS A 402 23.84 -7.58 -28.75
C HIS A 402 23.44 -8.71 -27.80
N GLY A 403 22.46 -9.55 -28.18
CA GLY A 403 22.00 -10.66 -27.36
C GLY A 403 21.21 -10.26 -26.11
N THR A 404 20.87 -8.97 -25.97
CA THR A 404 20.09 -8.43 -24.85
C THR A 404 19.00 -7.48 -25.37
N PRO A 405 17.81 -7.42 -24.74
CA PRO A 405 16.79 -6.42 -25.07
C PRO A 405 17.20 -4.99 -24.69
N MET A 406 18.17 -4.82 -23.79
CA MET A 406 18.67 -3.53 -23.33
C MET A 406 19.13 -2.66 -24.52
N GLY A 407 18.70 -1.40 -24.56
CA GLY A 407 19.03 -0.48 -25.63
C GLY A 407 18.20 -0.65 -26.92
N THR A 408 17.24 -1.58 -26.94
CA THR A 408 16.29 -1.79 -28.04
C THR A 408 14.86 -1.45 -27.59
N ASP A 409 13.87 -1.55 -28.49
CA ASP A 409 12.45 -1.44 -28.11
C ASP A 409 11.95 -2.66 -27.29
N GLY A 410 12.76 -3.71 -27.14
CA GLY A 410 12.49 -4.93 -26.39
C GLY A 410 11.45 -5.85 -27.04
N TYR A 411 10.26 -5.37 -27.28
CA TYR A 411 9.14 -6.13 -27.85
C TYR A 411 8.11 -5.21 -28.51
N THR A 412 7.22 -5.82 -29.31
CA THR A 412 5.99 -5.18 -29.80
C THR A 412 4.76 -5.88 -29.21
N THR A 413 3.65 -5.17 -29.09
CA THR A 413 2.39 -5.71 -28.60
C THR A 413 1.24 -5.42 -29.56
N SER A 414 0.19 -6.27 -29.50
CA SER A 414 -1.11 -5.96 -30.08
C SER A 414 -2.06 -5.56 -28.96
N PHE A 415 -2.64 -4.35 -29.01
CA PHE A 415 -3.32 -3.70 -27.89
C PHE A 415 -4.40 -4.60 -27.23
N PHE A 416 -5.27 -5.26 -28.01
CA PHE A 416 -6.36 -6.08 -27.47
C PHE A 416 -6.01 -7.57 -27.31
N LYS A 417 -4.79 -7.98 -27.67
CA LYS A 417 -4.42 -9.39 -27.62
C LYS A 417 -3.91 -9.77 -26.23
N VAL A 418 -4.60 -10.70 -25.58
CA VAL A 418 -4.24 -11.25 -24.27
C VAL A 418 -3.17 -12.35 -24.46
N GLY A 419 -2.15 -12.33 -23.63
CA GLY A 419 -1.10 -13.37 -23.62
C GLY A 419 -1.60 -14.69 -23.05
N LYS A 420 -0.79 -15.75 -23.24
CA LYS A 420 -1.17 -17.11 -22.80
C LYS A 420 -0.86 -17.37 -21.33
N GLU A 421 0.12 -16.69 -20.78
CA GLU A 421 0.58 -16.91 -19.41
C GLU A 421 -0.42 -16.33 -18.40
N LEU A 422 -0.80 -17.15 -17.42
CA LEU A 422 -1.62 -16.74 -16.29
C LEU A 422 -0.69 -16.23 -15.18
N TYR A 423 -0.94 -15.00 -14.70
CA TYR A 423 -0.21 -14.42 -13.59
C TYR A 423 -0.92 -14.71 -12.26
N TYR A 424 -2.22 -14.47 -12.23
CA TYR A 424 -3.02 -14.65 -11.03
C TYR A 424 -4.48 -14.96 -11.37
N GLN A 425 -5.09 -15.81 -10.55
CA GLN A 425 -6.53 -16.02 -10.55
C GLN A 425 -7.00 -16.26 -9.13
N ASP A 426 -8.11 -15.62 -8.78
CA ASP A 426 -8.82 -15.79 -7.53
C ASP A 426 -10.32 -15.86 -7.84
N ILE A 427 -10.94 -16.96 -7.49
CA ILE A 427 -12.39 -17.10 -7.52
C ILE A 427 -12.84 -17.47 -6.12
N ASN A 428 -13.57 -16.58 -5.45
CA ASN A 428 -14.02 -16.82 -4.09
C ASN A 428 -15.51 -16.54 -3.89
N LEU A 429 -16.12 -17.35 -3.04
CA LEU A 429 -17.49 -17.22 -2.58
C LEU A 429 -17.49 -17.00 -1.06
N GLN A 430 -18.12 -15.92 -0.61
CA GLN A 430 -18.24 -15.56 0.80
C GLN A 430 -19.71 -15.51 1.21
N ILE A 431 -20.01 -16.08 2.37
CA ILE A 431 -21.36 -16.10 2.95
C ILE A 431 -21.29 -15.54 4.36
N GLU A 432 -21.95 -14.41 4.58
CA GLU A 432 -22.12 -13.81 5.90
C GLU A 432 -23.53 -14.07 6.40
N LYS A 433 -23.67 -14.68 7.56
CA LYS A 433 -24.96 -14.99 8.16
C LYS A 433 -25.03 -14.64 9.64
N LYS A 434 -25.96 -13.79 9.99
CA LYS A 434 -26.35 -13.58 11.38
C LYS A 434 -27.32 -14.68 11.79
N VAL A 435 -26.87 -15.63 12.61
CA VAL A 435 -27.64 -16.80 13.03
C VAL A 435 -28.57 -16.45 14.18
N SER A 436 -28.07 -15.66 15.16
CA SER A 436 -28.85 -15.18 16.29
C SER A 436 -28.60 -13.69 16.54
N LYS A 437 -29.12 -13.13 17.63
CA LYS A 437 -28.79 -11.77 18.06
C LYS A 437 -27.30 -11.63 18.39
N ASP A 438 -26.72 -12.70 18.88
CA ASP A 438 -25.38 -12.73 19.48
C ASP A 438 -24.37 -13.50 18.64
N LEU A 439 -24.80 -14.29 17.63
CA LEU A 439 -23.92 -15.11 16.78
C LEU A 439 -23.99 -14.66 15.33
N LYS A 440 -22.81 -14.30 14.77
CA LYS A 440 -22.56 -14.07 13.35
C LYS A 440 -21.56 -15.12 12.87
N LEU A 441 -21.80 -15.72 11.70
CA LEU A 441 -20.91 -16.64 11.03
C LEU A 441 -20.53 -16.07 9.67
N ASN A 442 -19.27 -16.24 9.29
CA ASN A 442 -18.73 -15.99 7.96
C ASN A 442 -18.07 -17.27 7.45
N ALA A 443 -18.37 -17.64 6.22
CA ALA A 443 -17.73 -18.76 5.54
C ALA A 443 -17.21 -18.27 4.19
N MET A 444 -16.03 -18.71 3.81
CA MET A 444 -15.44 -18.41 2.50
C MET A 444 -14.81 -19.68 1.92
N TYR A 445 -14.98 -19.85 0.62
CA TYR A 445 -14.21 -20.79 -0.18
C TYR A 445 -13.56 -20.04 -1.33
N MET A 446 -12.29 -20.36 -1.60
CA MET A 446 -11.47 -19.70 -2.63
C MET A 446 -10.69 -20.77 -3.42
N ASN A 447 -10.66 -20.59 -4.74
CA ASN A 447 -9.72 -21.24 -5.64
C ASN A 447 -8.73 -20.18 -6.15
N GLN A 448 -7.45 -20.38 -5.89
CA GLN A 448 -6.39 -19.44 -6.22
C GLN A 448 -5.35 -20.11 -7.13
N HIS A 449 -4.93 -19.36 -8.15
CA HIS A 449 -3.75 -19.67 -8.96
C HIS A 449 -2.79 -18.48 -8.85
N TYR A 450 -1.55 -18.73 -8.45
CA TYR A 450 -0.54 -17.72 -8.22
C TYR A 450 0.74 -18.10 -8.95
N ASN A 451 1.16 -17.29 -9.91
CA ASN A 451 2.39 -17.50 -10.65
C ASN A 451 3.56 -16.91 -9.88
N LYS A 452 4.20 -17.73 -9.04
CA LYS A 452 5.31 -17.32 -8.19
C LYS A 452 6.50 -16.82 -9.02
N THR A 453 6.78 -17.46 -10.16
CA THR A 453 7.84 -17.04 -11.09
C THR A 453 7.67 -15.59 -11.56
N VAL A 454 6.44 -15.20 -11.91
CA VAL A 454 6.18 -13.82 -12.40
C VAL A 454 6.18 -12.80 -11.27
N VAL A 455 5.57 -13.14 -10.12
CA VAL A 455 5.36 -12.18 -9.03
C VAL A 455 6.60 -12.06 -8.13
N GLU A 456 7.29 -13.17 -7.88
CA GLU A 456 8.44 -13.25 -6.95
C GLU A 456 9.79 -13.43 -7.66
N GLY A 457 9.80 -13.74 -8.95
CA GLY A 457 11.01 -13.99 -9.74
C GLY A 457 11.52 -15.43 -9.67
N GLU A 458 10.89 -16.32 -8.88
CA GLU A 458 11.29 -17.70 -8.69
C GLU A 458 10.11 -18.62 -8.42
N GLY A 459 10.31 -19.95 -8.49
CA GLY A 459 9.29 -20.96 -8.20
C GLY A 459 8.37 -21.25 -9.39
N ASP A 460 7.22 -21.86 -9.10
CA ASP A 460 6.27 -22.38 -10.07
C ASP A 460 4.86 -21.79 -9.89
N MET A 461 3.92 -22.22 -10.75
CA MET A 461 2.50 -21.91 -10.61
C MET A 461 1.90 -22.67 -9.41
N ILE A 462 1.49 -21.94 -8.37
CA ILE A 462 0.80 -22.49 -7.20
C ILE A 462 -0.70 -22.52 -7.48
N LYS A 463 -1.33 -23.66 -7.23
CA LYS A 463 -2.78 -23.87 -7.35
C LYS A 463 -3.32 -24.32 -5.99
N SER A 464 -4.09 -23.47 -5.35
CA SER A 464 -4.59 -23.73 -4.01
C SER A 464 -6.11 -23.67 -3.90
N HIS A 465 -6.64 -24.42 -2.95
CA HIS A 465 -8.01 -24.33 -2.48
C HIS A 465 -7.99 -23.91 -1.02
N ILE A 466 -8.78 -22.90 -0.67
CA ILE A 466 -8.76 -22.31 0.66
C ILE A 466 -10.18 -22.26 1.20
N ALA A 467 -10.36 -22.75 2.42
CA ALA A 467 -11.60 -22.67 3.16
C ALA A 467 -11.40 -21.86 4.43
N VAL A 468 -12.33 -20.96 4.72
CA VAL A 468 -12.34 -20.12 5.93
C VAL A 468 -13.69 -20.25 6.62
N LEU A 469 -13.66 -20.41 7.94
CA LEU A 469 -14.82 -20.34 8.80
C LEU A 469 -14.53 -19.40 9.97
N GLU A 470 -15.32 -18.35 10.11
CA GLU A 470 -15.23 -17.38 11.21
C GLU A 470 -16.56 -17.34 11.96
N GLY A 471 -16.47 -17.34 13.28
CA GLY A 471 -17.60 -17.14 14.17
C GLY A 471 -17.34 -15.98 15.13
N GLN A 472 -18.30 -15.07 15.25
CA GLN A 472 -18.29 -14.01 16.23
C GLN A 472 -19.49 -14.18 17.17
N TYR A 473 -19.21 -14.41 18.47
CA TYR A 473 -20.20 -14.61 19.50
C TYR A 473 -20.14 -13.52 20.56
N LYS A 474 -21.23 -12.79 20.70
CA LYS A 474 -21.40 -11.77 21.73
C LYS A 474 -21.87 -12.45 23.02
N ILE A 475 -20.95 -12.67 23.97
CA ILE A 475 -21.24 -13.31 25.25
C ILE A 475 -22.16 -12.40 26.08
N ASN A 476 -21.84 -11.10 26.13
CA ASN A 476 -22.67 -10.05 26.74
C ASN A 476 -22.27 -8.67 26.18
N SER A 477 -22.73 -7.59 26.82
CA SER A 477 -22.41 -6.22 26.36
C SER A 477 -20.92 -5.85 26.45
N ARG A 478 -20.14 -6.56 27.29
CA ARG A 478 -18.70 -6.29 27.51
C ARG A 478 -17.80 -7.27 26.79
N TYR A 479 -18.22 -8.51 26.61
CA TYR A 479 -17.37 -9.58 26.08
C TYR A 479 -17.89 -10.09 24.74
N THR A 480 -16.99 -10.11 23.75
CA THR A 480 -17.22 -10.71 22.44
C THR A 480 -16.07 -11.67 22.14
N LEU A 481 -16.40 -12.88 21.77
CA LEU A 481 -15.45 -13.90 21.32
C LEU A 481 -15.52 -14.01 19.80
N ARG A 482 -14.36 -13.91 19.13
CA ARG A 482 -14.19 -14.21 17.71
C ARG A 482 -13.26 -15.42 17.58
N SER A 483 -13.64 -16.36 16.75
CA SER A 483 -12.83 -17.54 16.43
C SER A 483 -12.79 -17.69 14.91
N GLU A 484 -11.62 -18.08 14.40
CA GLU A 484 -11.38 -18.20 12.98
C GLU A 484 -10.57 -19.47 12.73
N LEU A 485 -10.99 -20.26 11.76
CA LEU A 485 -10.30 -21.46 11.28
C LEU A 485 -10.15 -21.36 9.76
N GLN A 486 -8.95 -21.65 9.26
CA GLN A 486 -8.66 -21.65 7.84
C GLN A 486 -7.84 -22.89 7.47
N TYR A 487 -8.05 -23.37 6.27
CA TYR A 487 -7.28 -24.46 5.68
C TYR A 487 -6.99 -24.15 4.22
N LEU A 488 -5.72 -24.25 3.84
CA LEU A 488 -5.23 -24.13 2.47
C LEU A 488 -4.61 -25.46 2.06
N THR A 489 -5.01 -25.98 0.91
CA THR A 489 -4.39 -27.18 0.34
C THR A 489 -3.81 -26.89 -1.03
N THR A 490 -2.57 -27.32 -1.24
CA THR A 490 -1.83 -27.24 -2.50
C THR A 490 -0.82 -28.37 -2.60
N ARG A 491 -0.40 -28.70 -3.82
CA ARG A 491 0.68 -29.67 -4.07
C ARG A 491 2.01 -29.00 -4.45
N GLN A 492 2.05 -27.69 -4.39
CA GLN A 492 3.21 -26.87 -4.77
C GLN A 492 3.71 -26.11 -3.54
N ASP A 493 4.91 -25.50 -3.68
CA ASP A 493 5.57 -24.70 -2.67
C ASP A 493 5.75 -25.49 -1.35
N GLU A 494 5.36 -24.95 -0.22
CA GLU A 494 5.48 -25.61 1.10
C GLU A 494 4.28 -26.52 1.45
N GLY A 495 3.36 -26.79 0.50
CA GLY A 495 2.22 -27.68 0.69
C GLY A 495 1.10 -27.04 1.53
N ASP A 496 0.44 -27.85 2.34
CA ASP A 496 -0.78 -27.51 3.05
C ASP A 496 -0.54 -26.60 4.28
N TRP A 497 -1.51 -25.73 4.56
CA TRP A 497 -1.45 -24.80 5.69
C TRP A 497 -2.76 -24.81 6.49
N CYS A 498 -2.61 -24.71 7.80
CA CYS A 498 -3.70 -24.50 8.75
C CYS A 498 -3.54 -23.17 9.47
N TYR A 499 -4.62 -22.48 9.75
CA TYR A 499 -4.62 -21.28 10.59
C TYR A 499 -5.77 -21.31 11.57
N ALA A 500 -5.49 -20.93 12.80
CA ALA A 500 -6.49 -20.74 13.85
C ALA A 500 -6.25 -19.41 14.56
N LEU A 501 -7.34 -18.71 14.91
CA LEU A 501 -7.31 -17.50 15.71
C LEU A 501 -8.44 -17.52 16.73
N VAL A 502 -8.15 -17.07 17.94
CA VAL A 502 -9.13 -16.76 18.98
C VAL A 502 -8.86 -15.35 19.49
N GLU A 503 -9.89 -14.53 19.48
CA GLU A 503 -9.86 -13.15 19.96
C GLU A 503 -10.97 -12.92 20.98
N LEU A 504 -10.63 -12.41 22.15
CA LEU A 504 -11.55 -11.99 23.19
C LEU A 504 -11.47 -10.48 23.34
N SER A 505 -12.53 -9.80 22.92
CA SER A 505 -12.71 -8.37 23.20
C SER A 505 -13.36 -8.17 24.54
N ALA A 506 -12.70 -7.47 25.45
CA ALA A 506 -13.19 -7.04 26.76
C ALA A 506 -13.40 -5.52 26.75
N LEU A 507 -14.55 -5.12 26.24
CA LEU A 507 -14.90 -3.71 26.05
C LEU A 507 -14.99 -2.94 27.37
N PRO A 508 -14.60 -1.64 27.39
CA PRO A 508 -14.14 -0.87 26.23
C PRO A 508 -12.63 -0.91 25.99
N TYR A 509 -11.84 -1.52 26.86
CA TYR A 509 -10.41 -1.23 26.93
C TYR A 509 -9.50 -2.33 26.36
N LEU A 510 -9.84 -3.59 26.52
CA LEU A 510 -8.90 -4.69 26.27
C LEU A 510 -9.36 -5.62 25.15
N MET A 511 -8.37 -6.09 24.38
CA MET A 511 -8.54 -7.17 23.42
C MET A 511 -7.34 -8.13 23.53
N PHE A 512 -7.62 -9.41 23.65
CA PHE A 512 -6.64 -10.49 23.70
C PHE A 512 -6.77 -11.32 22.43
N THR A 513 -5.66 -11.53 21.72
CA THR A 513 -5.64 -12.34 20.49
C THR A 513 -4.55 -13.38 20.58
N VAL A 514 -4.86 -14.61 20.21
CA VAL A 514 -3.90 -15.69 20.01
C VAL A 514 -4.19 -16.31 18.67
N SER A 515 -3.14 -16.51 17.87
CA SER A 515 -3.23 -17.17 16.57
C SER A 515 -2.04 -18.08 16.32
N ASP A 516 -2.23 -19.07 15.48
CA ASP A 516 -1.18 -19.92 14.97
C ASP A 516 -1.42 -20.22 13.49
N MET A 517 -0.40 -20.00 12.67
CA MET A 517 -0.32 -20.42 11.29
C MET A 517 0.66 -21.59 11.22
N TRP A 518 0.16 -22.75 10.91
CA TRP A 518 0.92 -23.98 10.87
C TRP A 518 1.04 -24.49 9.43
N ASN A 519 2.28 -24.62 8.96
CA ASN A 519 2.54 -25.38 7.76
C ASN A 519 2.43 -26.87 8.08
N CYS A 520 1.30 -27.48 7.76
CA CYS A 520 1.06 -28.91 7.94
C CYS A 520 1.48 -29.76 6.72
N GLY A 521 2.02 -29.11 5.67
CA GLY A 521 2.58 -29.74 4.49
C GLY A 521 4.02 -30.21 4.68
N GLU A 522 4.99 -29.42 4.23
CA GLU A 522 6.40 -29.87 4.15
C GLU A 522 7.24 -29.52 5.38
N THR A 523 7.09 -28.28 5.93
CA THR A 523 8.05 -27.78 6.92
C THR A 523 7.68 -28.12 8.36
N GLY A 524 6.41 -28.33 8.66
CA GLY A 524 5.90 -28.53 10.03
C GLY A 524 6.05 -27.31 10.95
N LEU A 525 6.37 -26.14 10.41
CA LEU A 525 6.64 -24.93 11.18
C LEU A 525 5.36 -24.27 11.68
N HIS A 526 5.44 -23.73 12.89
CA HIS A 526 4.41 -22.93 13.53
C HIS A 526 4.82 -21.46 13.62
N TYR A 527 3.92 -20.57 13.19
CA TYR A 527 4.05 -19.13 13.28
C TYR A 527 2.96 -18.60 14.23
N TYR A 528 3.19 -18.83 15.52
CA TYR A 528 2.27 -18.42 16.58
C TYR A 528 2.43 -16.95 16.92
N MET A 529 1.33 -16.30 17.28
CA MET A 529 1.30 -14.91 17.74
C MET A 529 0.31 -14.76 18.89
N GLY A 530 0.76 -14.14 19.98
CA GLY A 530 -0.09 -13.71 21.09
C GLY A 530 -0.04 -12.20 21.21
N SER A 531 -1.17 -11.53 21.40
CA SER A 531 -1.19 -10.07 21.59
C SER A 531 -2.24 -9.63 22.60
N VAL A 532 -1.94 -8.50 23.26
CA VAL A 532 -2.87 -7.75 24.10
C VAL A 532 -2.91 -6.33 23.59
N THR A 533 -4.11 -5.85 23.25
CA THR A 533 -4.34 -4.47 22.84
C THR A 533 -5.11 -3.75 23.94
N PHE A 534 -4.60 -2.61 24.37
CA PHE A 534 -5.26 -1.70 25.30
C PHE A 534 -5.65 -0.42 24.55
N ASN A 535 -6.93 -0.06 24.63
CA ASN A 535 -7.48 1.17 24.07
C ASN A 535 -8.03 2.02 25.19
N TYR A 536 -7.61 3.27 25.26
CA TYR A 536 -8.15 4.23 26.24
C TYR A 536 -8.18 5.60 25.59
N ASP A 537 -9.39 6.12 25.40
CA ASP A 537 -9.62 7.39 24.70
C ASP A 537 -8.90 7.42 23.33
N ALA A 538 -7.98 8.33 23.10
CA ALA A 538 -7.20 8.46 21.87
C ALA A 538 -5.94 7.58 21.83
N HIS A 539 -5.69 6.79 22.88
CA HIS A 539 -4.51 5.93 23.00
C HIS A 539 -4.82 4.48 22.62
N ARG A 540 -3.95 3.90 21.82
CA ARG A 540 -3.93 2.47 21.53
C ARG A 540 -2.52 1.92 21.75
N LEU A 541 -2.39 0.97 22.64
CA LEU A 541 -1.15 0.25 22.92
C LEU A 541 -1.35 -1.23 22.64
N MET A 542 -0.51 -1.81 21.79
CA MET A 542 -0.49 -3.25 21.53
C MET A 542 0.86 -3.83 21.91
N LEU A 543 0.84 -4.87 22.71
CA LEU A 543 2.00 -5.71 23.02
C LEU A 543 1.76 -7.08 22.42
N SER A 544 2.70 -7.57 21.63
CA SER A 544 2.63 -8.91 21.03
C SER A 544 3.95 -9.66 21.14
N TYR A 545 3.85 -10.98 21.08
CA TYR A 545 4.98 -11.89 21.04
C TYR A 545 4.70 -13.05 20.11
N GLY A 546 5.64 -13.36 19.22
CA GLY A 546 5.47 -14.48 18.34
C GLY A 546 6.50 -14.56 17.21
N ARG A 547 6.15 -15.35 16.21
CA ARG A 547 6.88 -15.57 14.97
C ARG A 547 6.12 -15.00 13.78
N THR A 548 6.82 -14.31 12.90
CA THR A 548 6.30 -13.84 11.61
C THR A 548 7.00 -14.61 10.50
N ARG A 549 6.24 -15.15 9.57
CA ARG A 549 6.76 -15.82 8.36
C ARG A 549 7.42 -14.81 7.43
N ALA A 550 8.48 -15.25 6.74
CA ALA A 550 8.97 -14.51 5.58
C ALA A 550 7.92 -14.50 4.46
N GLY A 551 7.81 -13.40 3.74
CA GLY A 551 6.89 -13.28 2.62
C GLY A 551 6.59 -11.85 2.24
N PHE A 552 5.66 -11.67 1.31
CA PHE A 552 5.27 -10.35 0.85
C PHE A 552 4.17 -9.74 1.71
N ASN A 553 4.41 -8.51 2.19
CA ASN A 553 3.40 -7.64 2.76
C ASN A 553 2.93 -6.69 1.64
N CYS A 554 1.63 -6.65 1.39
CA CYS A 554 1.07 -5.91 0.26
C CYS A 554 -0.03 -4.94 0.68
N ALA A 555 -0.03 -3.77 0.07
CA ALA A 555 -1.10 -2.77 0.15
C ALA A 555 -1.35 -2.19 -1.24
N GLY A 556 -2.62 -2.18 -1.70
CA GLY A 556 -3.01 -1.59 -2.98
C GLY A 556 -2.36 -2.20 -4.22
N GLY A 557 -1.84 -3.45 -4.15
CA GLY A 557 -1.15 -4.12 -5.26
C GLY A 557 0.35 -3.83 -5.35
N VAL A 558 0.88 -3.11 -4.38
CA VAL A 558 2.32 -2.93 -4.18
C VAL A 558 2.74 -3.81 -3.02
N CYS A 559 3.81 -4.57 -3.20
CA CYS A 559 4.26 -5.55 -2.23
C CYS A 559 5.73 -5.33 -1.86
N ARG A 560 6.02 -5.51 -0.58
CA ARG A 560 7.38 -5.50 -0.04
C ARG A 560 7.68 -6.86 0.58
N TYR A 561 8.82 -7.43 0.27
CA TYR A 561 9.30 -8.62 0.97
C TYR A 561 9.71 -8.27 2.40
N VAL A 562 9.21 -9.05 3.35
CA VAL A 562 9.53 -8.95 4.77
C VAL A 562 10.17 -10.26 5.20
N PRO A 563 11.41 -10.25 5.74
CA PRO A 563 12.05 -11.46 6.24
C PRO A 563 11.34 -12.00 7.48
N ALA A 564 11.55 -13.30 7.75
CA ALA A 564 11.03 -13.92 8.96
C ALA A 564 11.55 -13.20 10.21
N SER A 565 10.71 -13.06 11.21
CA SER A 565 11.09 -12.45 12.48
C SER A 565 10.45 -13.14 13.67
N ARG A 566 11.09 -13.02 14.83
CA ARG A 566 10.58 -13.44 16.13
C ARG A 566 10.92 -12.39 17.16
N GLY A 567 10.03 -12.15 18.11
CA GLY A 567 10.33 -11.25 19.22
C GLY A 567 9.11 -10.67 19.88
N VAL A 568 9.36 -9.74 20.80
CA VAL A 568 8.33 -8.90 21.42
C VAL A 568 8.14 -7.67 20.54
N GLN A 569 6.90 -7.37 20.16
CA GLN A 569 6.55 -6.17 19.43
C GLN A 569 5.70 -5.25 20.31
N LEU A 570 6.02 -3.97 20.29
CA LEU A 570 5.26 -2.91 20.93
C LEU A 570 4.81 -1.92 19.86
N SER A 571 3.50 -1.72 19.72
CA SER A 571 2.93 -0.72 18.83
C SER A 571 2.10 0.27 19.64
N TYR A 572 2.39 1.55 19.48
CA TYR A 572 1.68 2.62 20.16
C TYR A 572 1.17 3.64 19.15
N ASN A 573 -0.11 3.98 19.28
CA ASN A 573 -0.77 5.00 18.48
C ASN A 573 -1.53 5.96 19.40
N TYR A 574 -1.35 7.25 19.16
CA TYR A 574 -2.04 8.33 19.84
C TYR A 574 -2.49 9.39 18.84
N ASN A 575 -3.74 9.85 18.95
CA ASN A 575 -4.29 10.91 18.09
C ASN A 575 -4.99 11.94 18.98
N PHE A 576 -4.81 13.24 18.72
CA PHE A 576 -5.45 14.33 19.47
C PHE A 576 -5.85 15.48 18.58
#